data_e747cb8c98b87b59e46de61eac80215a
#
_entry.id   e747cb8c98b87b59e46de61eac80215a
#
_cell.length_a   1.000
_cell.length_b   1.000
_cell.length_c   1.000
_cell.angle_alpha   90.00
_cell.angle_beta   90.00
_cell.angle_gamma   90.00
#
_symmetry.space_group_name_H-M   'P 1'
#
loop_
_entity.id
_entity.type
_entity.pdbx_description
1 polymer ?
#
loop_
_entity_poly.entity_id
_entity_poly.type
_entity_poly.pdbx_seq_one_letter_code
_entity_poly.pdbx_strand_id
1 'polypeptide(L)'
;MKTNRRDKKNRKLHNGEIQLADGRYRYKYVDELGKSRYVYSTRLVPNDPAVNGKKDESLREKIARIMKDKQDRLAISRGDMTVLALVELYISQKIGVKPSTRLGYKTVVNFLKKDDFGKRKISSVRTSDARAWLINLQKNGRGYSSIHSIRGVLRPAFQLAYEDDFIRKNPFDFELASVIVNDSVMRQAITRKQERLFLDFIRSDVHYNRVYEGVYILFNTGLRISEFVGLTISDIDFDNMVINVDHQLVRVYNEKKAYIIQKTKTTAGVRKVPMTEQVAECFRTCL
;
A
#
# COMPACT_ATOMS: atom_id res chain seq x y z
N MET A 1 35.67 34.04 -24.34
CA MET A 1 35.32 33.83 -25.78
C MET A 1 34.02 32.98 -25.85
N LYS A 2 32.90 33.54 -26.36
CA LYS A 2 31.67 32.74 -26.63
C LYS A 2 31.90 31.98 -27.94
N THR A 3 32.25 30.70 -27.89
CA THR A 3 32.34 29.85 -29.06
C THR A 3 30.96 29.70 -29.68
N ASN A 4 30.77 30.23 -30.87
CA ASN A 4 29.53 30.13 -31.66
C ASN A 4 29.41 28.68 -32.18
N ARG A 5 28.93 27.76 -31.34
CA ARG A 5 28.76 26.35 -31.70
C ARG A 5 27.60 26.21 -32.68
N ARG A 6 27.83 25.51 -33.80
CA ARG A 6 26.82 25.21 -34.82
C ARG A 6 26.76 23.70 -35.08
N ASP A 7 25.59 23.24 -35.46
CA ASP A 7 25.40 21.86 -35.90
C ASP A 7 25.80 21.67 -37.38
N LYS A 8 25.72 20.44 -37.88
CA LYS A 8 26.02 20.11 -39.29
C LYS A 8 25.10 20.83 -40.29
N LYS A 9 23.92 21.33 -39.85
CA LYS A 9 23.00 22.15 -40.64
C LYS A 9 23.22 23.66 -40.44
N ASN A 10 24.38 24.06 -39.89
CA ASN A 10 24.77 25.45 -39.64
C ASN A 10 23.85 26.22 -38.65
N ARG A 11 23.04 25.51 -37.82
CA ARG A 11 22.16 26.09 -36.80
C ARG A 11 22.91 26.33 -35.50
N LYS A 12 22.63 27.46 -34.85
CA LYS A 12 23.21 27.81 -33.56
C LYS A 12 22.75 26.85 -32.45
N LEU A 13 23.70 26.25 -31.75
CA LEU A 13 23.47 25.45 -30.56
C LEU A 13 23.53 26.32 -29.31
N HIS A 14 22.60 26.11 -28.40
CA HIS A 14 22.55 26.82 -27.13
C HIS A 14 23.53 26.22 -26.11
N ASN A 15 23.73 26.93 -24.97
CA ASN A 15 24.57 26.43 -23.90
C ASN A 15 24.08 25.05 -23.41
N GLY A 16 24.99 24.08 -23.31
CA GLY A 16 24.67 22.71 -22.93
C GLY A 16 24.25 21.79 -24.08
N GLU A 17 23.87 22.35 -25.26
CA GLU A 17 23.56 21.58 -26.47
C GLU A 17 24.83 21.23 -27.23
N ILE A 18 24.95 20.00 -27.68
CA ILE A 18 25.99 19.56 -28.61
C ILE A 18 25.40 18.54 -29.60
N GLN A 19 25.97 18.48 -30.80
CA GLN A 19 25.73 17.39 -31.73
C GLN A 19 26.87 16.38 -31.62
N LEU A 20 26.55 15.12 -31.47
CA LEU A 20 27.49 13.99 -31.40
C LEU A 20 27.94 13.56 -32.81
N ALA A 21 29.01 12.78 -32.88
CA ALA A 21 29.54 12.25 -34.13
C ALA A 21 28.52 11.38 -34.90
N ASP A 22 27.66 10.66 -34.18
CA ASP A 22 26.57 9.81 -34.69
C ASP A 22 25.35 10.59 -35.18
N GLY A 23 25.39 11.94 -35.13
CA GLY A 23 24.32 12.81 -35.55
C GLY A 23 23.26 13.12 -34.52
N ARG A 24 23.22 12.40 -33.39
CA ARG A 24 22.30 12.71 -32.28
C ARG A 24 22.68 14.01 -31.59
N TYR A 25 21.69 14.64 -30.96
CA TYR A 25 21.88 15.82 -30.13
C TYR A 25 21.87 15.42 -28.66
N ARG A 26 22.71 16.07 -27.85
CA ARG A 26 22.80 15.89 -26.40
C ARG A 26 22.70 17.26 -25.71
N TYR A 27 21.98 17.30 -24.60
CA TYR A 27 21.96 18.42 -23.68
C TYR A 27 22.47 18.00 -22.31
N LYS A 28 23.39 18.78 -21.73
CA LYS A 28 23.92 18.60 -20.37
C LYS A 28 23.25 19.62 -19.46
N TYR A 29 22.70 19.12 -18.32
CA TYR A 29 22.22 19.98 -17.24
C TYR A 29 22.65 19.44 -15.88
N VAL A 30 22.55 20.25 -14.83
CA VAL A 30 22.81 19.85 -13.46
C VAL A 30 21.45 19.69 -12.76
N ASP A 31 21.25 18.55 -12.12
CA ASP A 31 20.04 18.30 -11.33
C ASP A 31 20.11 19.03 -9.97
N GLU A 32 19.02 18.99 -9.19
CA GLU A 32 18.92 19.66 -7.90
C GLU A 32 19.90 19.12 -6.83
N LEU A 33 20.41 17.90 -7.01
CA LEU A 33 21.44 17.29 -6.17
C LEU A 33 22.87 17.65 -6.62
N GLY A 34 23.04 18.59 -7.58
CA GLY A 34 24.33 18.98 -8.09
C GLY A 34 24.97 17.98 -9.07
N LYS A 35 24.25 16.91 -9.46
CA LYS A 35 24.78 15.88 -10.40
C LYS A 35 24.57 16.27 -11.84
N SER A 36 25.57 16.05 -12.69
CA SER A 36 25.45 16.26 -14.13
C SER A 36 24.59 15.16 -14.77
N ARG A 37 23.56 15.60 -15.51
CA ARG A 37 22.65 14.74 -16.28
C ARG A 37 22.71 15.06 -17.76
N TYR A 38 22.31 14.07 -18.57
CA TYR A 38 22.32 14.17 -20.02
C TYR A 38 21.00 13.71 -20.59
N VAL A 39 20.48 14.45 -21.58
CA VAL A 39 19.31 14.05 -22.37
C VAL A 39 19.69 14.03 -23.86
N TYR A 40 19.16 13.08 -24.58
CA TYR A 40 19.48 12.82 -25.98
C TYR A 40 18.25 12.88 -26.86
N SER A 41 18.43 13.31 -28.12
CA SER A 41 17.40 13.22 -29.16
C SER A 41 18.06 13.11 -30.54
N THR A 42 17.34 12.47 -31.47
CA THR A 42 17.74 12.41 -32.88
C THR A 42 17.43 13.69 -33.63
N ARG A 43 16.58 14.58 -33.06
CA ARG A 43 16.13 15.85 -33.65
C ARG A 43 16.45 17.01 -32.71
N LEU A 44 16.86 18.15 -33.28
CA LEU A 44 17.11 19.37 -32.50
C LEU A 44 15.82 20.13 -32.22
N VAL A 45 14.98 20.30 -33.23
CA VAL A 45 13.73 21.08 -33.17
C VAL A 45 12.53 20.24 -33.63
N PRO A 46 11.29 20.61 -33.28
CA PRO A 46 10.07 19.85 -33.62
C PRO A 46 9.87 19.64 -35.12
N ASN A 47 10.38 20.59 -35.95
CA ASN A 47 10.25 20.55 -37.40
C ASN A 47 11.33 19.72 -38.11
N ASP A 48 12.30 19.16 -37.40
CA ASP A 48 13.27 18.24 -37.97
C ASP A 48 12.58 16.95 -38.44
N PRO A 49 12.98 16.38 -39.59
CA PRO A 49 12.42 15.15 -40.09
C PRO A 49 12.62 13.98 -39.13
N ALA A 50 11.72 13.01 -39.21
CA ALA A 50 11.87 11.77 -38.42
C ALA A 50 13.10 11.00 -38.91
N VAL A 51 13.83 10.39 -37.95
CA VAL A 51 14.98 9.53 -38.24
C VAL A 51 14.53 8.07 -38.12
N ASN A 52 14.79 7.25 -39.13
CA ASN A 52 14.38 5.84 -39.19
C ASN A 52 12.86 5.62 -38.96
N GLY A 53 12.02 6.50 -39.47
CA GLY A 53 10.55 6.41 -39.36
C GLY A 53 9.98 6.71 -37.96
N LYS A 54 10.83 6.97 -36.96
CA LYS A 54 10.41 7.32 -35.60
C LYS A 54 10.51 8.83 -35.36
N LYS A 55 9.37 9.46 -35.08
CA LYS A 55 9.29 10.86 -34.70
C LYS A 55 9.52 10.99 -33.19
N ASP A 56 10.80 10.89 -32.76
CA ASP A 56 11.19 11.14 -31.36
C ASP A 56 10.92 12.61 -30.96
N GLU A 57 10.68 12.88 -29.68
CA GLU A 57 10.58 14.25 -29.15
C GLU A 57 11.91 14.98 -29.36
N SER A 58 11.87 16.21 -29.93
CA SER A 58 13.11 16.97 -30.23
C SER A 58 13.86 17.35 -28.96
N LEU A 59 15.17 17.59 -29.10
CA LEU A 59 16.00 17.98 -27.97
C LEU A 59 15.46 19.22 -27.26
N ARG A 60 15.03 20.24 -28.01
CA ARG A 60 14.51 21.49 -27.43
C ARG A 60 13.16 21.34 -26.74
N GLU A 61 12.29 20.45 -27.20
CA GLU A 61 11.08 20.09 -26.46
C GLU A 61 11.41 19.39 -25.14
N LYS A 62 12.38 18.47 -25.16
CA LYS A 62 12.89 17.80 -23.94
C LYS A 62 13.50 18.81 -22.98
N ILE A 63 14.29 19.78 -23.48
CA ILE A 63 14.86 20.85 -22.67
C ILE A 63 13.77 21.72 -22.07
N ALA A 64 12.79 22.15 -22.86
CA ALA A 64 11.68 22.97 -22.38
C ALA A 64 10.90 22.28 -21.26
N ARG A 65 10.67 20.98 -21.39
CA ARG A 65 10.04 20.15 -20.34
C ARG A 65 10.91 20.12 -19.08
N ILE A 66 12.23 19.86 -19.21
CA ILE A 66 13.17 19.86 -18.08
C ILE A 66 13.19 21.21 -17.39
N MET A 67 13.21 22.31 -18.13
CA MET A 67 13.20 23.67 -17.58
C MET A 67 11.88 23.97 -16.88
N LYS A 68 10.75 23.53 -17.45
CA LYS A 68 9.44 23.65 -16.80
C LYS A 68 9.38 22.84 -15.51
N ASP A 69 9.85 21.58 -15.53
CA ASP A 69 9.90 20.71 -14.35
C ASP A 69 10.78 21.31 -13.24
N LYS A 70 11.92 21.94 -13.62
CA LYS A 70 12.79 22.65 -12.70
C LYS A 70 12.14 23.93 -12.15
N GLN A 71 11.39 24.65 -12.97
CA GLN A 71 10.64 25.83 -12.56
C GLN A 71 9.46 25.44 -11.65
N ASP A 72 8.80 24.33 -11.94
CA ASP A 72 7.73 23.74 -11.14
C ASP A 72 8.27 23.02 -9.87
N ARG A 73 9.58 23.13 -9.59
CA ARG A 73 10.30 22.48 -8.47
C ARG A 73 10.19 20.96 -8.43
N LEU A 74 9.92 20.33 -9.57
CA LEU A 74 9.92 18.87 -9.64
C LEU A 74 11.35 18.34 -9.47
N ALA A 75 11.59 17.53 -8.45
CA ALA A 75 12.87 16.89 -8.20
C ALA A 75 13.13 15.77 -9.22
N ILE A 76 13.62 16.14 -10.40
CA ILE A 76 13.82 15.24 -11.56
C ILE A 76 14.68 14.01 -11.20
N SER A 77 15.64 14.16 -10.26
CA SER A 77 16.50 13.05 -9.82
C SER A 77 15.79 12.04 -8.93
N ARG A 78 14.74 12.44 -8.19
CA ARG A 78 13.97 11.54 -7.31
C ARG A 78 12.88 10.78 -8.05
N GLY A 79 12.45 11.23 -9.22
CA GLY A 79 11.56 10.48 -10.12
C GLY A 79 12.21 9.20 -10.69
N ASP A 80 13.52 9.04 -10.55
CA ASP A 80 14.26 7.81 -10.88
C ASP A 80 14.13 6.71 -9.81
N MET A 81 13.53 7.04 -8.65
CA MET A 81 13.22 6.07 -7.59
C MET A 81 12.28 4.98 -8.11
N THR A 82 12.47 3.74 -7.67
CA THR A 82 11.57 2.64 -8.01
C THR A 82 10.29 2.69 -7.17
N VAL A 83 9.23 2.05 -7.64
CA VAL A 83 7.97 1.91 -6.87
C VAL A 83 8.22 1.25 -5.52
N LEU A 84 9.07 0.20 -5.47
CA LEU A 84 9.46 -0.44 -4.22
C LEU A 84 10.14 0.54 -3.26
N ALA A 85 11.14 1.28 -3.74
CA ALA A 85 11.86 2.25 -2.93
C ALA A 85 10.95 3.37 -2.40
N LEU A 86 9.97 3.83 -3.20
CA LEU A 86 8.96 4.78 -2.77
C LEU A 86 8.10 4.22 -1.64
N VAL A 87 7.65 2.97 -1.77
CA VAL A 87 6.84 2.32 -0.73
C VAL A 87 7.64 2.12 0.56
N GLU A 88 8.91 1.72 0.47
CA GLU A 88 9.79 1.60 1.64
C GLU A 88 10.03 2.97 2.30
N LEU A 89 10.22 4.05 1.53
CA LEU A 89 10.31 5.43 2.03
C LEU A 89 9.02 5.82 2.78
N TYR A 90 7.85 5.61 2.16
CA TYR A 90 6.56 5.90 2.78
C TYR A 90 6.37 5.18 4.11
N ILE A 91 6.72 3.89 4.17
CA ILE A 91 6.59 3.08 5.38
C ILE A 91 7.56 3.56 6.47
N SER A 92 8.79 3.96 6.12
CA SER A 92 9.80 4.43 7.07
C SER A 92 9.38 5.69 7.82
N GLN A 93 8.52 6.52 7.22
CA GLN A 93 7.98 7.74 7.82
C GLN A 93 6.78 7.49 8.75
N LYS A 94 6.28 6.24 8.85
CA LYS A 94 5.14 5.90 9.71
C LYS A 94 5.58 5.61 11.13
N ILE A 95 5.25 6.50 12.06
CA ILE A 95 5.52 6.38 13.49
C ILE A 95 4.29 5.77 14.19
N GLY A 96 4.50 4.98 15.23
CA GLY A 96 3.42 4.45 16.07
C GLY A 96 2.53 3.37 15.40
N VAL A 97 3.00 2.73 14.34
CA VAL A 97 2.24 1.72 13.59
C VAL A 97 2.08 0.45 14.41
N LYS A 98 0.83 -0.02 14.57
CA LYS A 98 0.52 -1.28 15.25
C LYS A 98 1.20 -2.48 14.57
N PRO A 99 1.61 -3.54 15.30
CA PRO A 99 2.30 -4.71 14.75
C PRO A 99 1.54 -5.38 13.60
N SER A 100 0.21 -5.48 13.67
CA SER A 100 -0.63 -6.04 12.60
C SER A 100 -0.56 -5.22 11.31
N THR A 101 -0.56 -3.89 11.39
CA THR A 101 -0.42 -3.00 10.24
C THR A 101 0.99 -3.09 9.64
N ARG A 102 2.02 -3.19 10.50
CA ARG A 102 3.41 -3.39 10.06
C ARG A 102 3.57 -4.71 9.28
N LEU A 103 2.91 -5.77 9.74
CA LEU A 103 2.88 -7.05 9.02
C LEU A 103 2.21 -6.90 7.64
N GLY A 104 1.09 -6.15 7.55
CA GLY A 104 0.44 -5.82 6.28
C GLY A 104 1.37 -5.08 5.32
N TYR A 105 2.11 -4.08 5.80
CA TYR A 105 3.11 -3.37 5.00
C TYR A 105 4.23 -4.31 4.52
N LYS A 106 4.75 -5.18 5.40
CA LYS A 106 5.76 -6.19 5.04
C LYS A 106 5.27 -7.11 3.94
N THR A 107 4.00 -7.51 3.98
CA THR A 107 3.38 -8.35 2.94
C THR A 107 3.38 -7.64 1.58
N VAL A 108 3.01 -6.34 1.53
CA VAL A 108 3.02 -5.55 0.30
C VAL A 108 4.44 -5.34 -0.22
N VAL A 109 5.41 -5.03 0.65
CA VAL A 109 6.83 -4.90 0.26
C VAL A 109 7.37 -6.21 -0.30
N ASN A 110 7.12 -7.35 0.36
CA ASN A 110 7.55 -8.66 -0.12
C ASN A 110 6.91 -9.04 -1.45
N PHE A 111 5.68 -8.63 -1.68
CA PHE A 111 5.01 -8.80 -2.95
C PHE A 111 5.69 -7.95 -4.06
N LEU A 112 5.91 -6.65 -3.82
CA LEU A 112 6.55 -5.75 -4.78
C LEU A 112 8.00 -6.14 -5.11
N LYS A 113 8.73 -6.76 -4.17
CA LYS A 113 10.08 -7.30 -4.43
C LYS A 113 10.10 -8.37 -5.51
N LYS A 114 9.01 -9.13 -5.64
CA LYS A 114 8.87 -10.24 -6.60
C LYS A 114 8.17 -9.81 -7.90
N ASP A 115 7.47 -8.69 -7.88
CA ASP A 115 6.68 -8.19 -9.01
C ASP A 115 7.46 -7.14 -9.80
N ASP A 116 7.41 -7.22 -11.14
CA ASP A 116 8.14 -6.28 -12.00
C ASP A 116 7.63 -4.84 -11.89
N PHE A 117 6.39 -4.65 -11.45
CA PHE A 117 5.87 -3.31 -11.16
C PHE A 117 6.66 -2.61 -10.05
N GLY A 118 7.13 -3.36 -9.04
CA GLY A 118 7.98 -2.85 -7.98
C GLY A 118 9.33 -2.29 -8.45
N LYS A 119 9.85 -2.81 -9.56
CA LYS A 119 11.12 -2.38 -10.17
C LYS A 119 10.99 -1.16 -11.08
N ARG A 120 9.77 -0.78 -11.47
CA ARG A 120 9.53 0.36 -12.36
C ARG A 120 9.89 1.69 -11.67
N LYS A 121 10.40 2.63 -12.45
CA LYS A 121 10.62 4.01 -12.00
C LYS A 121 9.27 4.71 -11.80
N ILE A 122 9.09 5.43 -10.70
CA ILE A 122 7.82 6.12 -10.39
C ILE A 122 7.46 7.15 -11.46
N SER A 123 8.45 7.83 -12.05
CA SER A 123 8.27 8.78 -13.15
C SER A 123 7.71 8.14 -14.44
N SER A 124 7.88 6.83 -14.62
CA SER A 124 7.38 6.08 -15.78
C SER A 124 5.97 5.50 -15.58
N VAL A 125 5.43 5.54 -14.36
CA VAL A 125 4.13 4.94 -14.05
C VAL A 125 3.01 5.92 -14.37
N ARG A 126 2.16 5.55 -15.34
CA ARG A 126 0.94 6.31 -15.69
C ARG A 126 -0.28 5.69 -15.04
N THR A 127 -1.39 6.44 -14.98
CA THR A 127 -2.68 5.93 -14.47
C THR A 127 -3.16 4.70 -15.25
N SER A 128 -2.93 4.67 -16.58
CA SER A 128 -3.23 3.50 -17.41
C SER A 128 -2.43 2.26 -17.00
N ASP A 129 -1.14 2.43 -16.67
CA ASP A 129 -0.29 1.33 -16.24
C ASP A 129 -0.74 0.78 -14.88
N ALA A 130 -1.07 1.66 -13.93
CA ALA A 130 -1.57 1.28 -12.61
C ALA A 130 -2.89 0.49 -12.73
N ARG A 131 -3.82 0.96 -13.56
CA ARG A 131 -5.08 0.26 -13.84
C ARG A 131 -4.85 -1.10 -14.49
N ALA A 132 -4.05 -1.16 -15.55
CA ALA A 132 -3.74 -2.40 -16.25
C ALA A 132 -3.07 -3.43 -15.32
N TRP A 133 -2.17 -2.98 -14.47
CA TRP A 133 -1.51 -3.83 -13.48
C TRP A 133 -2.50 -4.41 -12.46
N LEU A 134 -3.42 -3.61 -11.89
CA LEU A 134 -4.45 -4.10 -10.97
C LEU A 134 -5.40 -5.09 -11.63
N ILE A 135 -5.83 -4.83 -12.88
CA ILE A 135 -6.63 -5.77 -13.67
C ILE A 135 -5.88 -7.10 -13.86
N ASN A 136 -4.59 -7.04 -14.17
CA ASN A 136 -3.77 -8.22 -14.34
C ASN A 136 -3.62 -9.02 -13.04
N LEU A 137 -3.50 -8.34 -11.88
CA LEU A 137 -3.51 -9.01 -10.58
C LEU A 137 -4.81 -9.80 -10.36
N GLN A 138 -5.96 -9.24 -10.71
CA GLN A 138 -7.24 -9.93 -10.59
C GLN A 138 -7.34 -11.11 -11.55
N LYS A 139 -6.94 -10.94 -12.81
CA LYS A 139 -6.89 -12.02 -13.80
C LYS A 139 -5.99 -13.18 -13.36
N ASN A 140 -4.94 -12.89 -12.63
CA ASN A 140 -4.03 -13.89 -12.05
C ASN A 140 -4.51 -14.46 -10.70
N GLY A 141 -5.81 -14.32 -10.39
CA GLY A 141 -6.46 -14.95 -9.25
C GLY A 141 -6.35 -14.22 -7.92
N ARG A 142 -5.87 -12.95 -7.90
CA ARG A 142 -5.93 -12.16 -6.66
C ARG A 142 -7.33 -11.60 -6.45
N GLY A 143 -7.94 -11.93 -5.31
CA GLY A 143 -9.25 -11.39 -4.92
C GLY A 143 -9.20 -9.88 -4.63
N TYR A 144 -10.35 -9.24 -4.77
CA TYR A 144 -10.55 -7.79 -4.56
C TYR A 144 -9.95 -7.26 -3.26
N SER A 145 -10.18 -7.94 -2.12
CA SER A 145 -9.67 -7.52 -0.81
C SER A 145 -8.14 -7.45 -0.75
N SER A 146 -7.44 -8.39 -1.40
CA SER A 146 -5.98 -8.38 -1.49
C SER A 146 -5.47 -7.22 -2.33
N ILE A 147 -6.11 -6.96 -3.47
CA ILE A 147 -5.77 -5.83 -4.36
C ILE A 147 -6.07 -4.51 -3.66
N HIS A 148 -7.19 -4.39 -2.96
CA HIS A 148 -7.54 -3.22 -2.14
C HIS A 148 -6.45 -2.94 -1.09
N SER A 149 -5.95 -3.97 -0.41
CA SER A 149 -4.88 -3.83 0.59
C SER A 149 -3.57 -3.35 -0.04
N ILE A 150 -3.17 -3.91 -1.19
CA ILE A 150 -1.97 -3.48 -1.94
C ILE A 150 -2.09 -2.02 -2.37
N ARG A 151 -3.23 -1.66 -3.01
CA ARG A 151 -3.49 -0.27 -3.41
C ARG A 151 -3.55 0.68 -2.22
N GLY A 152 -4.08 0.22 -1.07
CA GLY A 152 -4.14 0.98 0.18
C GLY A 152 -2.76 1.42 0.70
N VAL A 153 -1.67 0.77 0.26
CA VAL A 153 -0.29 1.19 0.53
C VAL A 153 0.28 2.03 -0.62
N LEU A 154 0.03 1.62 -1.86
CA LEU A 154 0.56 2.31 -3.04
C LEU A 154 -0.01 3.72 -3.23
N ARG A 155 -1.35 3.88 -3.10
CA ARG A 155 -1.99 5.19 -3.31
C ARG A 155 -1.41 6.27 -2.40
N PRO A 156 -1.31 6.11 -1.07
CA PRO A 156 -0.70 7.12 -0.22
C PRO A 156 0.82 7.26 -0.40
N ALA A 157 1.54 6.21 -0.81
CA ALA A 157 2.96 6.32 -1.15
C ALA A 157 3.17 7.19 -2.40
N PHE A 158 2.36 6.99 -3.44
CA PHE A 158 2.38 7.87 -4.62
C PHE A 158 1.82 9.27 -4.34
N GLN A 159 0.94 9.41 -3.35
CA GLN A 159 0.48 10.72 -2.89
C GLN A 159 1.62 11.51 -2.26
N LEU A 160 2.43 10.88 -1.42
CA LEU A 160 3.67 11.47 -0.89
C LEU A 160 4.61 11.91 -2.01
N ALA A 161 4.81 11.06 -3.03
CA ALA A 161 5.66 11.41 -4.17
C ALA A 161 5.11 12.60 -4.99
N TYR A 162 3.80 12.77 -5.04
CA TYR A 162 3.15 13.93 -5.64
C TYR A 162 3.32 15.19 -4.78
N GLU A 163 3.13 15.09 -3.47
CA GLU A 163 3.28 16.20 -2.52
C GLU A 163 4.74 16.69 -2.42
N ASP A 164 5.71 15.78 -2.57
CA ASP A 164 7.15 16.07 -2.62
C ASP A 164 7.65 16.45 -4.03
N ASP A 165 6.75 16.69 -4.99
CA ASP A 165 7.07 17.05 -6.38
C ASP A 165 7.97 16.03 -7.13
N PHE A 166 7.95 14.75 -6.74
CA PHE A 166 8.68 13.70 -7.47
C PHE A 166 7.95 13.27 -8.73
N ILE A 167 6.63 13.42 -8.74
CA ILE A 167 5.73 13.12 -9.87
C ILE A 167 4.66 14.20 -9.99
N ARG A 168 4.12 14.39 -11.19
CA ARG A 168 3.10 15.42 -11.47
C ARG A 168 1.69 15.02 -11.10
N LYS A 169 1.42 13.72 -10.93
CA LYS A 169 0.09 13.18 -10.66
C LYS A 169 0.22 11.81 -10.01
N ASN A 170 -0.64 11.55 -9.03
CA ASN A 170 -0.74 10.23 -8.42
C ASN A 170 -1.40 9.24 -9.40
N PRO A 171 -0.69 8.20 -9.90
CA PRO A 171 -1.22 7.24 -10.86
C PRO A 171 -2.30 6.32 -10.27
N PHE A 172 -2.42 6.24 -8.93
CA PHE A 172 -3.44 5.47 -8.22
C PHE A 172 -4.64 6.30 -7.76
N ASP A 173 -4.73 7.56 -8.19
CA ASP A 173 -5.86 8.43 -7.85
C ASP A 173 -7.05 8.17 -8.77
N PHE A 174 -7.73 7.06 -8.51
CA PHE A 174 -8.98 6.65 -9.15
C PHE A 174 -9.78 5.75 -8.20
N GLU A 175 -11.04 5.54 -8.50
CA GLU A 175 -11.90 4.63 -7.74
C GLU A 175 -11.63 3.17 -8.13
N LEU A 176 -11.34 2.30 -7.14
CA LEU A 176 -10.96 0.92 -7.41
C LEU A 176 -12.09 0.12 -8.07
N ALA A 177 -13.32 0.34 -7.62
CA ALA A 177 -14.51 -0.34 -8.15
C ALA A 177 -14.77 -0.05 -9.64
N SER A 178 -14.21 1.05 -10.18
CA SER A 178 -14.29 1.36 -11.62
C SER A 178 -13.27 0.58 -12.48
N VAL A 179 -12.36 -0.18 -11.84
CA VAL A 179 -11.25 -0.85 -12.54
C VAL A 179 -11.29 -2.35 -12.41
N ILE A 180 -11.64 -2.87 -11.22
CA ILE A 180 -11.73 -4.30 -10.93
C ILE A 180 -13.08 -4.65 -10.32
N VAL A 181 -13.52 -5.87 -10.57
CA VAL A 181 -14.79 -6.37 -10.04
C VAL A 181 -14.64 -6.73 -8.56
N ASN A 182 -15.60 -6.33 -7.74
CA ASN A 182 -15.64 -6.76 -6.36
C ASN A 182 -16.24 -8.18 -6.27
N ASP A 183 -15.34 -9.16 -6.21
CA ASP A 183 -15.63 -10.58 -6.07
C ASP A 183 -15.72 -11.04 -4.60
N SER A 184 -15.76 -10.11 -3.66
CA SER A 184 -15.84 -10.42 -2.23
C SER A 184 -17.17 -11.06 -1.89
N VAL A 185 -17.13 -12.26 -1.32
CA VAL A 185 -18.33 -12.93 -0.81
C VAL A 185 -18.85 -12.17 0.40
N MET A 186 -20.10 -11.73 0.32
CA MET A 186 -20.77 -11.10 1.45
C MET A 186 -21.06 -12.17 2.52
N ARG A 187 -20.41 -12.04 3.67
CA ARG A 187 -20.65 -12.93 4.80
C ARG A 187 -21.98 -12.55 5.45
N GLN A 188 -22.87 -13.50 5.56
CA GLN A 188 -24.13 -13.34 6.28
C GLN A 188 -23.97 -13.83 7.72
N ALA A 189 -24.70 -13.20 8.64
CA ALA A 189 -24.81 -13.68 9.99
C ALA A 189 -25.54 -15.05 9.99
N ILE A 190 -25.11 -15.96 10.85
CA ILE A 190 -25.80 -17.24 11.02
C ILE A 190 -27.18 -17.00 11.67
N THR A 191 -28.14 -17.81 11.29
CA THR A 191 -29.47 -17.80 11.90
C THR A 191 -29.42 -18.45 13.27
N ARG A 192 -30.39 -18.12 14.15
CA ARG A 192 -30.51 -18.79 15.46
C ARG A 192 -30.65 -20.31 15.38
N LYS A 193 -31.26 -20.81 14.30
CA LYS A 193 -31.33 -22.27 14.07
C LYS A 193 -29.96 -22.87 13.79
N GLN A 194 -29.16 -22.22 12.96
CA GLN A 194 -27.79 -22.64 12.67
C GLN A 194 -26.87 -22.54 13.89
N GLU A 195 -27.02 -21.48 14.70
CA GLU A 195 -26.30 -21.31 15.95
C GLU A 195 -26.58 -22.46 16.91
N ARG A 196 -27.86 -22.82 17.14
CA ARG A 196 -28.22 -23.95 18.00
C ARG A 196 -27.62 -25.26 17.50
N LEU A 197 -27.81 -25.57 16.23
CA LEU A 197 -27.24 -26.80 15.63
C LEU A 197 -25.72 -26.87 15.77
N PHE A 198 -25.04 -25.73 15.63
CA PHE A 198 -23.62 -25.64 15.76
C PHE A 198 -23.15 -25.83 17.20
N LEU A 199 -23.84 -25.23 18.18
CA LEU A 199 -23.55 -25.42 19.60
C LEU A 199 -23.84 -26.85 20.07
N ASP A 200 -24.95 -27.47 19.61
CA ASP A 200 -25.28 -28.86 19.90
C ASP A 200 -24.20 -29.82 19.33
N PHE A 201 -23.75 -29.57 18.10
CA PHE A 201 -22.65 -30.31 17.50
C PHE A 201 -21.38 -30.23 18.33
N ILE A 202 -20.92 -29.01 18.66
CA ILE A 202 -19.70 -28.81 19.46
C ILE A 202 -19.80 -29.51 20.81
N ARG A 203 -20.97 -29.43 21.47
CA ARG A 203 -21.19 -30.02 22.79
C ARG A 203 -21.13 -31.54 22.76
N SER A 204 -21.60 -32.15 21.67
CA SER A 204 -21.65 -33.61 21.52
C SER A 204 -20.38 -34.24 20.94
N ASP A 205 -19.51 -33.44 20.31
CA ASP A 205 -18.30 -33.95 19.64
C ASP A 205 -17.12 -34.07 20.60
N VAL A 206 -16.46 -35.26 20.58
CA VAL A 206 -15.36 -35.59 21.48
C VAL A 206 -14.15 -34.65 21.36
N HIS A 207 -13.91 -34.10 20.18
CA HIS A 207 -12.78 -33.20 19.95
C HIS A 207 -13.11 -31.73 20.25
N TYR A 208 -14.33 -31.28 19.94
CA TYR A 208 -14.72 -29.89 20.00
C TYR A 208 -15.40 -29.50 21.32
N ASN A 209 -15.88 -30.45 22.13
CA ASN A 209 -16.54 -30.15 23.40
C ASN A 209 -15.70 -29.32 24.34
N ARG A 210 -14.38 -29.48 24.34
CA ARG A 210 -13.41 -28.68 25.13
C ARG A 210 -13.40 -27.18 24.84
N VAL A 211 -14.00 -26.74 23.74
CA VAL A 211 -14.10 -25.31 23.37
C VAL A 211 -15.53 -24.81 23.41
N TYR A 212 -16.47 -25.62 23.86
CA TYR A 212 -17.90 -25.30 23.88
C TYR A 212 -18.17 -24.02 24.66
N GLU A 213 -17.67 -23.91 25.91
CA GLU A 213 -17.90 -22.77 26.78
C GLU A 213 -17.38 -21.48 26.14
N GLY A 214 -16.18 -21.50 25.58
CA GLY A 214 -15.59 -20.36 24.91
C GLY A 214 -16.38 -19.91 23.68
N VAL A 215 -16.86 -20.85 22.89
CA VAL A 215 -17.73 -20.57 21.71
C VAL A 215 -19.07 -20.01 22.17
N TYR A 216 -19.67 -20.61 23.21
CA TYR A 216 -20.94 -20.12 23.78
C TYR A 216 -20.84 -18.69 24.29
N ILE A 217 -19.75 -18.37 25.02
CA ILE A 217 -19.46 -17.01 25.49
C ILE A 217 -19.37 -16.05 24.31
N LEU A 218 -18.62 -16.39 23.26
CA LEU A 218 -18.43 -15.53 22.09
C LEU A 218 -19.75 -15.22 21.37
N PHE A 219 -20.63 -16.21 21.19
CA PHE A 219 -21.94 -16.01 20.57
C PHE A 219 -22.86 -15.09 21.39
N ASN A 220 -22.85 -15.27 22.72
CA ASN A 220 -23.77 -14.55 23.59
C ASN A 220 -23.28 -13.20 24.08
N THR A 221 -21.99 -12.86 23.87
CA THR A 221 -21.40 -11.58 24.32
C THR A 221 -20.97 -10.68 23.17
N GLY A 222 -20.76 -11.24 21.96
CA GLY A 222 -20.22 -10.50 20.82
C GLY A 222 -18.78 -10.01 21.03
N LEU A 223 -18.03 -10.61 21.95
CA LEU A 223 -16.59 -10.34 22.13
C LEU A 223 -15.82 -10.74 20.87
N ARG A 224 -14.81 -9.94 20.52
CA ARG A 224 -13.86 -10.39 19.51
C ARG A 224 -12.99 -11.48 20.08
N ILE A 225 -12.57 -12.46 19.27
CA ILE A 225 -11.71 -13.55 19.73
C ILE A 225 -10.45 -13.04 20.45
N SER A 226 -9.86 -11.95 19.99
CA SER A 226 -8.68 -11.34 20.62
C SER A 226 -8.97 -10.64 21.96
N GLU A 227 -10.18 -10.14 22.14
CA GLU A 227 -10.67 -9.61 23.43
C GLU A 227 -10.91 -10.79 24.37
N PHE A 228 -11.66 -11.79 23.96
CA PHE A 228 -11.98 -12.98 24.75
C PHE A 228 -10.74 -13.70 25.28
N VAL A 229 -9.77 -14.02 24.41
CA VAL A 229 -8.53 -14.70 24.86
C VAL A 229 -7.58 -13.79 25.67
N GLY A 230 -7.85 -12.49 25.69
CA GLY A 230 -7.12 -11.52 26.50
C GLY A 230 -7.70 -11.31 27.88
N LEU A 231 -8.93 -11.76 28.17
CA LEU A 231 -9.58 -11.60 29.46
C LEU A 231 -8.79 -12.26 30.58
N THR A 232 -8.79 -11.60 31.72
CA THR A 232 -8.30 -12.11 33.00
C THR A 232 -9.47 -12.25 33.97
N ILE A 233 -9.26 -12.94 35.08
CA ILE A 233 -10.29 -13.11 36.12
C ILE A 233 -10.79 -11.74 36.63
N SER A 234 -9.90 -10.77 36.74
CA SER A 234 -10.25 -9.40 37.19
C SER A 234 -11.15 -8.62 36.24
N ASP A 235 -11.28 -9.07 34.98
CA ASP A 235 -12.15 -8.44 34.00
C ASP A 235 -13.60 -8.93 34.08
N ILE A 236 -13.83 -10.01 34.82
CA ILE A 236 -15.13 -10.68 34.95
C ILE A 236 -15.72 -10.36 36.33
N ASP A 237 -16.73 -9.49 36.32
CA ASP A 237 -17.47 -9.09 37.53
C ASP A 237 -18.71 -9.97 37.64
N PHE A 238 -18.61 -11.04 38.42
CA PHE A 238 -19.69 -12.00 38.64
C PHE A 238 -20.81 -11.42 39.50
N ASP A 239 -20.51 -10.47 40.39
CA ASP A 239 -21.51 -9.86 41.27
C ASP A 239 -22.44 -8.91 40.50
N ASN A 240 -21.85 -8.12 39.59
CA ASN A 240 -22.60 -7.20 38.74
C ASN A 240 -22.95 -7.79 37.37
N MET A 241 -22.59 -9.05 37.08
CA MET A 241 -22.86 -9.74 35.83
C MET A 241 -22.33 -8.99 34.60
N VAL A 242 -21.07 -8.52 34.65
CA VAL A 242 -20.46 -7.66 33.63
C VAL A 242 -19.05 -8.10 33.29
N ILE A 243 -18.71 -8.07 32.01
CA ILE A 243 -17.35 -8.26 31.49
C ILE A 243 -16.76 -6.88 31.14
N ASN A 244 -15.61 -6.54 31.70
CA ASN A 244 -14.86 -5.33 31.37
C ASN A 244 -13.93 -5.59 30.19
N VAL A 245 -14.11 -4.88 29.10
CA VAL A 245 -13.31 -5.04 27.89
C VAL A 245 -12.53 -3.75 27.65
N ASP A 246 -11.22 -3.77 27.94
CA ASP A 246 -10.32 -2.62 27.75
C ASP A 246 -9.04 -2.99 26.98
N HIS A 247 -8.78 -4.28 26.82
CA HIS A 247 -7.58 -4.79 26.15
C HIS A 247 -7.87 -6.03 25.28
N GLN A 248 -6.86 -6.48 24.58
CA GLN A 248 -6.90 -7.66 23.72
C GLN A 248 -5.54 -8.37 23.70
N LEU A 249 -5.53 -9.67 23.51
CA LEU A 249 -4.32 -10.46 23.29
C LEU A 249 -4.01 -10.54 21.80
N VAL A 250 -2.80 -10.16 21.40
CA VAL A 250 -2.38 -10.18 19.99
C VAL A 250 -1.16 -11.07 19.82
N ARG A 251 -1.21 -11.99 18.87
CA ARG A 251 -0.06 -12.81 18.50
C ARG A 251 0.95 -11.99 17.71
N VAL A 252 2.22 -12.04 18.13
CA VAL A 252 3.33 -11.39 17.44
C VAL A 252 4.22 -12.46 16.82
N TYR A 253 4.41 -12.37 15.50
CA TYR A 253 5.27 -13.29 14.76
C TYR A 253 6.71 -12.79 14.81
N ASN A 254 7.66 -13.68 15.07
CA ASN A 254 9.12 -13.45 15.07
C ASN A 254 9.69 -12.70 16.29
N GLU A 255 8.99 -12.67 17.41
CA GLU A 255 9.55 -12.19 18.70
C GLU A 255 9.65 -13.33 19.72
N LYS A 256 10.55 -13.17 20.71
CA LYS A 256 10.70 -14.14 21.81
C LYS A 256 9.39 -14.34 22.60
N LYS A 257 8.54 -13.28 22.66
CA LYS A 257 7.18 -13.35 23.22
C LYS A 257 6.20 -13.54 22.07
N ALA A 258 5.51 -14.69 22.06
CA ALA A 258 4.54 -15.02 21.03
C ALA A 258 3.25 -14.16 21.10
N TYR A 259 2.96 -13.56 22.28
CA TYR A 259 1.74 -12.79 22.53
C TYR A 259 2.05 -11.51 23.30
N ILE A 260 1.30 -10.46 23.01
CA ILE A 260 1.34 -9.18 23.73
C ILE A 260 -0.08 -8.72 24.07
N ILE A 261 -0.23 -8.08 25.23
CA ILE A 261 -1.46 -7.40 25.60
C ILE A 261 -1.43 -6.01 24.95
N GLN A 262 -2.50 -5.65 24.27
CA GLN A 262 -2.70 -4.33 23.65
C GLN A 262 -4.02 -3.73 24.08
N LYS A 263 -4.05 -2.41 24.24
CA LYS A 263 -5.33 -1.67 24.36
C LYS A 263 -6.21 -1.92 23.14
N THR A 264 -7.51 -1.81 23.31
CA THR A 264 -8.50 -1.92 22.23
C THR A 264 -8.14 -0.99 21.06
N LYS A 265 -8.66 -1.31 19.87
CA LYS A 265 -8.33 -0.57 18.64
C LYS A 265 -8.79 0.89 18.67
N THR A 266 -9.91 1.15 19.34
CA THR A 266 -10.56 2.47 19.42
C THR A 266 -11.02 2.71 20.85
N THR A 267 -11.23 3.96 21.23
CA THR A 267 -11.81 4.33 22.53
C THR A 267 -13.18 3.66 22.77
N ALA A 268 -14.02 3.57 21.71
CA ALA A 268 -15.28 2.85 21.76
C ALA A 268 -15.13 1.32 21.92
N GLY A 269 -13.91 0.79 21.81
CA GLY A 269 -13.61 -0.60 22.11
C GLY A 269 -13.56 -0.89 23.61
N VAL A 270 -13.33 0.12 24.44
CA VAL A 270 -13.42 0.02 25.90
C VAL A 270 -14.91 0.07 26.26
N ARG A 271 -15.40 -1.04 26.79
CA ARG A 271 -16.82 -1.19 27.09
C ARG A 271 -17.07 -2.24 28.17
N LYS A 272 -18.22 -2.14 28.79
CA LYS A 272 -18.76 -3.17 29.67
C LYS A 272 -19.80 -3.99 28.88
N VAL A 273 -19.68 -5.30 28.93
CA VAL A 273 -20.59 -6.24 28.26
C VAL A 273 -21.38 -6.99 29.34
N PRO A 274 -22.71 -6.86 29.39
CA PRO A 274 -23.52 -7.63 30.34
C PRO A 274 -23.45 -9.13 29.96
N MET A 275 -23.49 -10.00 30.96
CA MET A 275 -23.53 -11.45 30.77
C MET A 275 -24.78 -12.05 31.41
N THR A 276 -25.28 -13.12 30.82
CA THR A 276 -26.34 -13.95 31.39
C THR A 276 -25.75 -14.93 32.40
N GLU A 277 -26.59 -15.53 33.27
CA GLU A 277 -26.14 -16.56 34.22
C GLU A 277 -25.47 -17.74 33.49
N GLN A 278 -25.97 -18.14 32.33
CA GLN A 278 -25.36 -19.20 31.52
C GLN A 278 -23.96 -18.83 31.02
N VAL A 279 -23.74 -17.58 30.64
CA VAL A 279 -22.40 -17.08 30.28
C VAL A 279 -21.48 -17.07 31.49
N ALA A 280 -21.97 -16.65 32.65
CA ALA A 280 -21.22 -16.68 33.90
C ALA A 280 -20.82 -18.10 34.28
N GLU A 281 -21.73 -19.08 34.14
CA GLU A 281 -21.46 -20.49 34.36
C GLU A 281 -20.36 -21.03 33.43
N CYS A 282 -20.45 -20.68 32.14
CA CYS A 282 -19.39 -21.02 31.19
C CYS A 282 -18.03 -20.45 31.60
N PHE A 283 -17.96 -19.24 32.13
CA PHE A 283 -16.72 -18.67 32.66
C PHE A 283 -16.22 -19.43 33.89
N ARG A 284 -17.11 -19.80 34.82
CA ARG A 284 -16.73 -20.62 36.01
C ARG A 284 -16.17 -22.00 35.61
N THR A 285 -16.65 -22.57 34.51
CA THR A 285 -16.16 -23.85 33.97
C THR A 285 -14.78 -23.69 33.30
N CYS A 286 -14.48 -22.53 32.72
CA CYS A 286 -13.20 -22.25 32.06
C CYS A 286 -12.07 -21.86 33.02
N LEU A 287 -12.40 -21.44 34.24
CA LEU A 287 -11.44 -20.98 35.29
C LEU A 287 -11.04 -22.10 36.19
#